data_c7a19b8c655811d4b95c15496c97135c
#
_entry.id   c7a19b8c655811d4b95c15496c97135c
#
_cell.length_a   1.000
_cell.length_b   1.000
_cell.length_c   1.000
_cell.angle_alpha   90.00
_cell.angle_beta   90.00
_cell.angle_gamma   90.00
#
_symmetry.space_group_name_H-M   'P 1'
#
loop_
_entity.id
_entity.type
_entity.pdbx_description
1 polymer ?
#
loop_
_entity_poly.entity_id
_entity_poly.type
_entity_poly.pdbx_seq_one_letter_code
_entity_poly.pdbx_strand_id
1 'polypeptide(L)'
;MSRFLSSKYEDLEPYTPGEQPKNMKKLIKLNTNENPYDPAPEVLLAINNEEIEKLRLYSDPEAAPLIEAAAGFYGVGRDMVMAGNGSDEVLAFLFMAFQQKSGRFYFPEISYSFYPVYCSVFGAEAVKVPLKEDFSIDPSDYYGVDGTIIITNPNAPTGI
;
A
#
# COMPACT_ATOMS: atom_id res chain seq x y z
N MET A 1 -13.61 -23.49 11.35
CA MET A 1 -13.92 -22.07 11.14
C MET A 1 -14.93 -21.58 12.17
N SER A 2 -14.93 -20.31 12.51
CA SER A 2 -15.89 -19.72 13.41
C SER A 2 -17.28 -19.66 12.74
N ARG A 3 -18.35 -20.08 13.44
CA ARG A 3 -19.74 -19.96 12.96
C ARG A 3 -20.19 -18.50 12.74
N PHE A 4 -19.39 -17.53 13.15
CA PHE A 4 -19.63 -16.09 13.00
C PHE A 4 -18.86 -15.46 11.85
N LEU A 5 -17.98 -16.23 11.20
CA LEU A 5 -17.26 -15.75 10.01
C LEU A 5 -18.22 -15.74 8.82
N SER A 6 -18.22 -14.66 8.07
CA SER A 6 -18.97 -14.60 6.81
C SER A 6 -18.39 -15.62 5.81
N SER A 7 -19.26 -16.33 5.10
CA SER A 7 -18.85 -17.28 4.06
C SER A 7 -17.99 -16.64 2.96
N LYS A 8 -18.11 -15.35 2.74
CA LYS A 8 -17.25 -14.56 1.85
C LYS A 8 -15.74 -14.74 2.13
N TYR A 9 -15.38 -15.06 3.37
CA TYR A 9 -13.97 -15.15 3.80
C TYR A 9 -13.53 -16.59 4.08
N GLU A 10 -14.37 -17.59 3.76
CA GLU A 10 -14.04 -19.00 4.02
C GLU A 10 -12.82 -19.49 3.22
N ASP A 11 -12.71 -19.00 1.98
CA ASP A 11 -11.63 -19.36 1.06
C ASP A 11 -10.50 -18.32 1.00
N LEU A 12 -10.53 -17.33 1.92
CA LEU A 12 -9.48 -16.29 1.94
C LEU A 12 -8.18 -16.87 2.50
N GLU A 13 -7.16 -16.92 1.67
CA GLU A 13 -5.81 -17.26 2.10
C GLU A 13 -5.18 -16.09 2.86
N PRO A 14 -4.69 -16.32 4.10
CA PRO A 14 -3.98 -15.27 4.85
C PRO A 14 -2.72 -14.83 4.11
N TYR A 15 -2.48 -13.51 4.11
CA TYR A 15 -1.20 -12.98 3.64
C TYR A 15 -0.05 -13.53 4.49
N THR A 16 1.00 -14.01 3.83
CA THR A 16 2.23 -14.44 4.49
C THR A 16 3.24 -13.29 4.43
N PRO A 17 3.50 -12.62 5.57
CA PRO A 17 4.49 -11.54 5.60
C PRO A 17 5.91 -12.07 5.36
N GLY A 18 6.79 -11.18 4.90
CA GLY A 18 8.21 -11.49 4.77
C GLY A 18 8.82 -11.92 6.11
N GLU A 19 9.83 -12.78 6.04
CA GLU A 19 10.50 -13.30 7.24
C GLU A 19 11.06 -12.16 8.11
N GLN A 20 10.80 -12.23 9.43
CA GLN A 20 11.28 -11.30 10.45
C GLN A 20 12.20 -12.05 11.43
N PRO A 21 13.51 -12.21 11.13
CA PRO A 21 14.44 -12.93 11.99
C PRO A 21 14.59 -12.25 13.35
N LYS A 22 14.48 -13.02 14.44
CA LYS A 22 14.59 -12.49 15.82
C LYS A 22 16.02 -12.18 16.23
N ASN A 23 17.03 -12.73 15.56
CA ASN A 23 18.47 -12.55 15.88
C ASN A 23 19.17 -11.76 14.76
N MET A 24 19.07 -10.44 14.82
CA MET A 24 19.58 -9.53 13.80
C MET A 24 21.09 -9.24 13.88
N LYS A 25 21.78 -9.63 14.95
CA LYS A 25 23.20 -9.22 15.22
C LYS A 25 24.22 -9.66 14.13
N LYS A 26 23.85 -10.53 13.19
CA LYS A 26 24.72 -11.02 12.11
C LYS A 26 24.05 -11.08 10.74
N LEU A 27 22.84 -10.55 10.61
CA LEU A 27 22.06 -10.64 9.37
C LEU A 27 22.01 -9.27 8.70
N ILE A 28 22.24 -9.27 7.40
CA ILE A 28 21.94 -8.13 6.54
C ILE A 28 20.52 -8.36 6.02
N LYS A 29 19.57 -7.56 6.50
CA LYS A 29 18.16 -7.65 6.10
C LYS A 29 17.94 -6.85 4.82
N LEU A 30 17.58 -7.52 3.73
CA LEU A 30 17.33 -6.91 2.42
C LEU A 30 15.88 -7.12 1.94
N ASN A 31 15.02 -7.69 2.76
CA ASN A 31 13.60 -7.82 2.51
C ASN A 31 12.82 -6.63 3.12
N THR A 32 11.54 -6.48 2.73
CA THR A 32 10.59 -5.49 3.27
C THR A 32 10.93 -4.00 3.03
N ASN A 33 11.98 -3.70 2.25
CA ASN A 33 12.36 -2.33 1.83
C ASN A 33 12.47 -1.33 3.00
N GLU A 34 13.00 -1.77 4.15
CA GLU A 34 13.21 -0.90 5.30
C GLU A 34 14.33 0.12 5.00
N ASN A 35 14.14 1.35 5.45
CA ASN A 35 15.15 2.38 5.36
C ASN A 35 16.30 2.07 6.34
N PRO A 36 17.56 1.94 5.88
CA PRO A 36 18.70 1.65 6.75
C PRO A 36 19.17 2.88 7.57
N TYR A 37 18.66 4.06 7.29
CA TYR A 37 19.05 5.30 7.98
C TYR A 37 18.06 5.65 9.08
N ASP A 38 18.58 6.18 10.17
CA ASP A 38 17.76 6.72 11.26
C ASP A 38 16.96 7.95 10.78
N PRO A 39 15.83 8.27 11.46
CA PRO A 39 15.12 9.52 11.23
C PRO A 39 16.03 10.74 11.43
N ALA A 40 15.75 11.83 10.74
CA ALA A 40 16.44 13.09 10.96
C ALA A 40 16.33 13.53 12.44
N PRO A 41 17.38 14.15 13.02
CA PRO A 41 17.36 14.59 14.43
C PRO A 41 16.16 15.48 14.77
N GLU A 42 15.71 16.31 13.84
CA GLU A 42 14.56 17.18 13.99
C GLU A 42 13.25 16.42 14.20
N VAL A 43 13.12 15.24 13.59
CA VAL A 43 11.96 14.35 13.79
C VAL A 43 11.93 13.83 15.21
N LEU A 44 13.10 13.42 15.75
CA LEU A 44 13.21 12.95 17.12
C LEU A 44 12.89 14.06 18.13
N LEU A 45 13.31 15.30 17.84
CA LEU A 45 13.02 16.47 18.68
C LEU A 45 11.54 16.88 18.62
N ALA A 46 10.85 16.63 17.53
CA ALA A 46 9.42 16.91 17.38
C ALA A 46 8.55 15.98 18.24
N ILE A 47 9.03 14.75 18.54
CA ILE A 47 8.35 13.80 19.42
C ILE A 47 8.68 14.15 20.86
N ASN A 48 7.99 15.13 21.41
CA ASN A 48 8.21 15.65 22.76
C ASN A 48 7.08 15.25 23.71
N ASN A 49 7.22 15.60 25.01
CA ASN A 49 6.24 15.25 26.02
C ASN A 49 4.86 15.85 25.75
N GLU A 50 4.78 17.04 25.15
CA GLU A 50 3.49 17.67 24.81
C GLU A 50 2.72 16.85 23.79
N GLU A 51 3.40 16.34 22.77
CA GLU A 51 2.77 15.46 21.76
C GLU A 51 2.35 14.12 22.39
N ILE A 52 3.15 13.57 23.28
CA ILE A 52 2.82 12.34 24.04
C ILE A 52 1.57 12.56 24.90
N GLU A 53 1.46 13.70 25.58
CA GLU A 53 0.29 14.03 26.40
C GLU A 53 -0.99 14.16 25.56
N LYS A 54 -0.90 14.53 24.29
CA LYS A 54 -2.04 14.61 23.36
C LYS A 54 -2.58 13.23 22.93
N LEU A 55 -1.81 12.15 23.10
CA LEU A 55 -2.25 10.79 22.74
C LEU A 55 -3.55 10.34 23.45
N ARG A 56 -3.92 10.97 24.56
CA ARG A 56 -5.21 10.74 25.25
C ARG A 56 -6.41 11.38 24.56
N LEU A 57 -6.19 12.22 23.57
CA LEU A 57 -7.23 12.93 22.82
C LEU A 57 -7.51 12.21 21.50
N TYR A 58 -8.66 12.47 20.93
CA TYR A 58 -8.90 12.08 19.55
C TYR A 58 -7.94 12.81 18.62
N SER A 59 -7.44 12.08 17.63
CA SER A 59 -6.66 12.68 16.54
C SER A 59 -7.55 13.57 15.66
N ASP A 60 -6.91 14.50 14.93
CA ASP A 60 -7.57 15.24 13.87
C ASP A 60 -8.04 14.25 12.78
N PRO A 61 -9.36 14.13 12.51
CA PRO A 61 -9.88 13.16 11.56
C PRO A 61 -9.45 13.44 10.10
N GLU A 62 -9.07 14.68 9.81
CA GLU A 62 -8.60 15.08 8.49
C GLU A 62 -7.07 15.03 8.36
N ALA A 63 -6.33 14.81 9.45
CA ALA A 63 -4.87 14.91 9.50
C ALA A 63 -4.35 16.23 8.86
N ALA A 64 -5.06 17.34 9.10
CA ALA A 64 -4.86 18.59 8.39
C ALA A 64 -3.41 19.10 8.39
N PRO A 65 -2.64 19.07 9.50
CA PRO A 65 -1.25 19.51 9.49
C PRO A 65 -0.37 18.68 8.54
N LEU A 66 -0.61 17.36 8.46
CA LEU A 66 0.14 16.47 7.56
C LEU A 66 -0.23 16.74 6.10
N ILE A 67 -1.53 16.86 5.81
CA ILE A 67 -2.03 17.15 4.46
C ILE A 67 -1.49 18.49 3.94
N GLU A 68 -1.51 19.53 4.77
CA GLU A 68 -0.98 20.84 4.41
C GLU A 68 0.52 20.84 4.15
N ALA A 69 1.29 20.15 5.01
CA ALA A 69 2.73 20.02 4.84
C ALA A 69 3.09 19.24 3.56
N ALA A 70 2.40 18.14 3.30
CA ALA A 70 2.60 17.33 2.10
C ALA A 70 2.20 18.10 0.82
N ALA A 71 1.06 18.78 0.82
CA ALA A 71 0.61 19.59 -0.30
C ALA A 71 1.62 20.70 -0.62
N GLY A 72 2.12 21.40 0.41
CA GLY A 72 3.15 22.42 0.26
C GLY A 72 4.48 21.85 -0.28
N PHE A 73 4.89 20.67 0.19
CA PHE A 73 6.13 20.02 -0.26
C PHE A 73 6.04 19.58 -1.73
N TYR A 74 4.91 19.01 -2.15
CA TYR A 74 4.72 18.53 -3.53
C TYR A 74 4.21 19.62 -4.49
N GLY A 75 3.85 20.81 -4.01
CA GLY A 75 3.32 21.89 -4.83
C GLY A 75 1.95 21.60 -5.42
N VAL A 76 1.10 20.86 -4.71
CA VAL A 76 -0.25 20.48 -5.13
C VAL A 76 -1.32 21.06 -4.20
N GLY A 77 -2.60 21.02 -4.60
CA GLY A 77 -3.72 21.37 -3.72
C GLY A 77 -3.89 20.35 -2.57
N ARG A 78 -4.37 20.80 -1.41
CA ARG A 78 -4.64 19.88 -0.29
C ARG A 78 -5.73 18.83 -0.63
N ASP A 79 -6.63 19.13 -1.54
CA ASP A 79 -7.65 18.24 -2.10
C ASP A 79 -7.07 17.13 -3.01
N MET A 80 -5.78 17.22 -3.32
CA MET A 80 -5.01 16.23 -4.08
C MET A 80 -4.15 15.32 -3.19
N VAL A 81 -4.28 15.43 -1.88
CA VAL A 81 -3.48 14.66 -0.91
C VAL A 81 -4.41 13.88 0.01
N MET A 82 -4.12 12.61 0.17
CA MET A 82 -4.75 11.73 1.14
C MET A 82 -3.69 11.05 2.02
N ALA A 83 -3.92 11.01 3.32
CA ALA A 83 -3.09 10.30 4.26
C ALA A 83 -3.82 9.09 4.86
N GLY A 84 -3.07 8.07 5.25
CA GLY A 84 -3.58 6.86 5.92
C GLY A 84 -2.50 6.18 6.74
N ASN A 85 -2.85 5.11 7.44
CA ASN A 85 -1.93 4.31 8.24
C ASN A 85 -1.15 3.32 7.38
N GLY A 86 -0.15 3.85 6.67
CA GLY A 86 0.64 3.09 5.73
C GLY A 86 -0.06 2.88 4.38
N SER A 87 0.71 2.33 3.43
CA SER A 87 0.21 2.11 2.07
C SER A 87 -0.94 1.11 1.99
N ASP A 88 -0.99 0.14 2.90
CA ASP A 88 -2.03 -0.90 2.87
C ASP A 88 -3.43 -0.33 3.13
N GLU A 89 -3.59 0.60 4.06
CA GLU A 89 -4.87 1.26 4.28
C GLU A 89 -5.27 2.13 3.09
N VAL A 90 -4.31 2.92 2.57
CA VAL A 90 -4.55 3.77 1.39
C VAL A 90 -4.93 2.92 0.18
N LEU A 91 -4.22 1.82 -0.07
CA LEU A 91 -4.54 0.89 -1.15
C LEU A 91 -5.91 0.24 -0.96
N ALA A 92 -6.27 -0.15 0.26
CA ALA A 92 -7.61 -0.69 0.53
C ALA A 92 -8.71 0.32 0.14
N PHE A 93 -8.55 1.59 0.49
CA PHE A 93 -9.48 2.65 0.07
C PHE A 93 -9.50 2.85 -1.44
N LEU A 94 -8.34 2.78 -2.11
CA LEU A 94 -8.27 2.88 -3.57
C LEU A 94 -9.01 1.71 -4.25
N PHE A 95 -8.79 0.49 -3.78
CA PHE A 95 -9.51 -0.68 -4.32
C PHE A 95 -11.03 -0.56 -4.14
N MET A 96 -11.50 -0.07 -2.99
CA MET A 96 -12.92 0.19 -2.77
C MET A 96 -13.47 1.30 -3.65
N ALA A 97 -12.74 2.42 -3.78
CA ALA A 97 -13.21 3.62 -4.47
C ALA A 97 -13.18 3.48 -5.98
N PHE A 98 -12.18 2.78 -6.53
CA PHE A 98 -11.95 2.67 -7.98
C PHE A 98 -12.36 1.32 -8.56
N GLN A 99 -13.08 0.50 -7.83
CA GLN A 99 -13.71 -0.69 -8.38
C GLN A 99 -14.77 -0.29 -9.40
N GLN A 100 -14.42 -0.34 -10.68
CA GLN A 100 -15.33 -0.03 -11.78
C GLN A 100 -16.43 -1.08 -11.91
N LYS A 101 -17.42 -0.84 -12.80
CA LYS A 101 -18.55 -1.77 -13.04
C LYS A 101 -18.08 -3.15 -13.49
N SER A 102 -16.95 -3.24 -14.19
CA SER A 102 -16.34 -4.51 -14.59
C SER A 102 -15.87 -5.35 -13.39
N GLY A 103 -15.58 -4.71 -12.25
CA GLY A 103 -15.02 -5.36 -11.09
C GLY A 103 -13.60 -5.89 -11.29
N ARG A 104 -12.86 -5.38 -12.29
CA ARG A 104 -11.53 -5.89 -12.66
C ARG A 104 -10.44 -4.93 -12.29
N PHE A 105 -9.32 -5.48 -11.79
CA PHE A 105 -8.07 -4.76 -11.57
C PHE A 105 -6.94 -5.44 -12.33
N TYR A 106 -6.27 -4.66 -13.17
CA TYR A 106 -5.14 -5.08 -14.01
C TYR A 106 -3.85 -4.61 -13.37
N PHE A 107 -2.91 -5.51 -13.16
CA PHE A 107 -1.58 -5.21 -12.61
C PHE A 107 -0.55 -6.22 -13.11
N PRO A 108 0.77 -5.89 -13.07
CA PRO A 108 1.80 -6.81 -13.49
C PRO A 108 1.75 -8.13 -12.72
N GLU A 109 1.98 -9.25 -13.41
CA GLU A 109 1.93 -10.60 -12.80
C GLU A 109 2.92 -10.77 -11.64
N ILE A 110 4.10 -10.13 -11.75
CA ILE A 110 5.09 -10.04 -10.69
C ILE A 110 5.06 -8.60 -10.17
N SER A 111 4.33 -8.37 -9.11
CA SER A 111 4.13 -7.06 -8.48
C SER A 111 3.84 -7.23 -7.00
N TYR A 112 3.35 -6.18 -6.34
CA TYR A 112 3.03 -6.23 -4.92
C TYR A 112 2.01 -7.33 -4.62
N SER A 113 2.43 -8.31 -3.81
CA SER A 113 1.68 -9.56 -3.58
C SER A 113 0.32 -9.36 -2.88
N PHE A 114 0.05 -8.16 -2.37
CA PHE A 114 -1.21 -7.87 -1.68
C PHE A 114 -2.35 -7.46 -2.63
N TYR A 115 -2.08 -7.12 -3.89
CA TYR A 115 -3.14 -6.75 -4.85
C TYR A 115 -4.19 -7.86 -5.06
N PRO A 116 -3.82 -9.13 -5.26
CA PRO A 116 -4.81 -10.21 -5.31
C PRO A 116 -5.63 -10.35 -4.03
N VAL A 117 -5.03 -10.07 -2.87
CA VAL A 117 -5.73 -10.10 -1.58
C VAL A 117 -6.82 -9.03 -1.53
N TYR A 118 -6.52 -7.79 -1.93
CA TYR A 118 -7.55 -6.75 -2.03
C TYR A 118 -8.67 -7.13 -2.99
N CYS A 119 -8.33 -7.67 -4.18
CA CYS A 119 -9.34 -8.15 -5.12
C CYS A 119 -10.26 -9.18 -4.45
N SER A 120 -9.69 -10.18 -3.77
CA SER A 120 -10.47 -11.20 -3.05
C SER A 120 -11.37 -10.59 -1.96
N VAL A 121 -10.80 -9.69 -1.13
CA VAL A 121 -11.53 -9.04 -0.02
C VAL A 121 -12.71 -8.21 -0.53
N PHE A 122 -12.53 -7.46 -1.61
CA PHE A 122 -13.56 -6.58 -2.17
C PHE A 122 -14.44 -7.24 -3.23
N GLY A 123 -14.18 -8.52 -3.56
CA GLY A 123 -14.98 -9.25 -4.56
C GLY A 123 -14.73 -8.79 -5.98
N ALA A 124 -13.51 -8.38 -6.28
CA ALA A 124 -13.04 -7.99 -7.60
C ALA A 124 -12.26 -9.12 -8.28
N GLU A 125 -12.15 -9.07 -9.61
CA GLU A 125 -11.32 -9.97 -10.40
C GLU A 125 -9.89 -9.41 -10.50
N ALA A 126 -8.90 -10.23 -10.15
CA ALA A 126 -7.48 -9.93 -10.31
C ALA A 126 -7.00 -10.38 -11.69
N VAL A 127 -6.67 -9.46 -12.57
CA VAL A 127 -6.13 -9.75 -13.90
C VAL A 127 -4.63 -9.47 -13.90
N LYS A 128 -3.83 -10.53 -13.89
CA LYS A 128 -2.37 -10.45 -13.93
C LYS A 128 -1.90 -10.31 -15.37
N VAL A 129 -1.23 -9.21 -15.68
CA VAL A 129 -0.66 -8.92 -17.00
C VAL A 129 0.80 -9.38 -17.04
N PRO A 130 1.19 -10.23 -18.00
CA PRO A 130 2.56 -10.71 -18.10
C PRO A 130 3.59 -9.59 -18.22
N LEU A 131 4.79 -9.82 -17.68
CA LEU A 131 5.95 -8.98 -17.91
C LEU A 131 6.78 -9.50 -19.08
N LYS A 132 7.60 -8.64 -19.68
CA LYS A 132 8.64 -9.05 -20.64
C LYS A 132 9.73 -9.85 -19.92
N GLU A 133 10.60 -10.51 -20.69
CA GLU A 133 11.72 -11.31 -20.16
C GLU A 133 12.69 -10.48 -19.29
N ASP A 134 12.80 -9.19 -19.56
CA ASP A 134 13.61 -8.24 -18.79
C ASP A 134 12.84 -7.59 -17.61
N PHE A 135 11.66 -8.13 -17.29
CA PHE A 135 10.72 -7.63 -16.28
C PHE A 135 10.11 -6.25 -16.57
N SER A 136 10.32 -5.69 -17.75
CA SER A 136 9.66 -4.44 -18.13
C SER A 136 8.17 -4.65 -18.44
N ILE A 137 7.39 -3.59 -18.26
CA ILE A 137 5.97 -3.55 -18.61
C ILE A 137 5.82 -3.12 -20.06
N ASP A 138 4.97 -3.81 -20.84
CA ASP A 138 4.52 -3.29 -22.12
C ASP A 138 3.27 -2.46 -21.93
N PRO A 139 3.28 -1.14 -22.14
CA PRO A 139 2.09 -0.32 -21.99
C PRO A 139 0.93 -0.74 -22.92
N SER A 140 1.24 -1.38 -24.06
CA SER A 140 0.21 -1.81 -25.01
C SER A 140 -0.72 -2.89 -24.46
N ASP A 141 -0.23 -3.69 -23.49
CA ASP A 141 -1.03 -4.73 -22.83
C ASP A 141 -2.14 -4.16 -21.93
N TYR A 142 -2.08 -2.88 -21.64
CA TYR A 142 -3.06 -2.17 -20.82
C TYR A 142 -4.01 -1.27 -21.63
N TYR A 143 -3.83 -1.16 -22.94
CA TYR A 143 -4.69 -0.33 -23.76
C TYR A 143 -6.05 -0.98 -24.01
N GLY A 144 -7.11 -0.20 -23.80
CA GLY A 144 -8.48 -0.65 -24.07
C GLY A 144 -9.03 -1.71 -23.10
N VAL A 145 -8.35 -1.98 -21.98
CA VAL A 145 -8.87 -2.88 -20.95
C VAL A 145 -10.09 -2.27 -20.26
N ASP A 146 -11.05 -3.12 -19.89
CA ASP A 146 -12.23 -2.71 -19.12
C ASP A 146 -11.99 -2.97 -17.64
N GLY A 147 -11.47 -1.97 -16.93
CA GLY A 147 -11.19 -2.06 -15.49
C GLY A 147 -10.18 -1.02 -15.02
N THR A 148 -9.78 -1.16 -13.76
CA THR A 148 -8.81 -0.28 -13.12
C THR A 148 -7.40 -0.86 -13.31
N ILE A 149 -6.46 -0.03 -13.72
CA ILE A 149 -5.06 -0.39 -13.89
C ILE A 149 -4.27 0.10 -12.67
N ILE A 150 -3.43 -0.78 -12.09
CA ILE A 150 -2.52 -0.44 -10.99
C ILE A 150 -1.11 -0.78 -11.43
N ILE A 151 -0.27 0.25 -11.54
CA ILE A 151 1.15 0.12 -11.87
C ILE A 151 1.94 0.92 -10.84
N THR A 152 2.83 0.23 -10.14
CA THR A 152 3.83 0.86 -9.25
C THR A 152 5.07 1.23 -10.05
N ASN A 153 5.67 2.38 -9.74
CA ASN A 153 6.91 2.85 -10.37
C ASN A 153 7.87 3.40 -9.30
N PRO A 154 9.00 2.73 -9.06
CA PRO A 154 9.39 1.43 -9.62
C PRO A 154 8.48 0.28 -9.16
N ASN A 155 8.34 -0.76 -9.99
CA ASN A 155 7.57 -1.94 -9.65
C ASN A 155 8.30 -2.77 -8.58
N ALA A 156 7.59 -3.25 -7.59
CA ALA A 156 8.14 -4.14 -6.57
C ALA A 156 7.64 -5.58 -6.81
N PRO A 157 8.52 -6.60 -6.86
CA PRO A 157 9.92 -6.57 -6.43
C PRO A 157 10.94 -6.34 -7.56
N THR A 158 10.52 -6.09 -8.79
CA THR A 158 11.44 -6.04 -9.96
C THR A 158 12.39 -4.85 -9.93
N GLY A 159 11.98 -3.73 -9.34
CA GLY A 159 12.78 -2.52 -9.22
C GLY A 159 12.83 -1.66 -10.49
N ILE A 160 12.01 -1.99 -11.51
CA ILE A 160 11.96 -1.34 -12.83
C ILE A 160 10.69 -0.49 -12.93
#